data_a7d6b6cc83c7b4728befefc8a25c1d8e
#
_entry.id   a7d6b6cc83c7b4728befefc8a25c1d8e
#
_cell.length_a   1.000
_cell.length_b   1.000
_cell.length_c   1.000
_cell.angle_alpha   90.00
_cell.angle_beta   90.00
_cell.angle_gamma   90.00
#
_symmetry.space_group_name_H-M   'P 1'
#
loop_
_entity.id
_entity.type
_entity.pdbx_description
1 polymer ?
#
loop_
_entity_poly.entity_id
_entity_poly.type
_entity_poly.pdbx_seq_one_letter_code
_entity_poly.pdbx_strand_id
1 'polypeptide(L)'
;MASLNPGRLMMARTVEHLSQRQLSELIERTQHAQIPAAKISRIENGLVECSATDLNKIAAALDYPIEFFNMMSEDLNPLDLTYRRTAKTRISEVNAIVGEYQMLDAAVNKVTNKLGMAHRPSWIDALAPRQSGPLDTLDIDRIAQRAREQLRLESKGAVPNMTRALERSGILVVPMRSMGESSEYKQTSEGVTAPALKKGSPIIGYIRRQVTGDRMRFTKAHELGHLVLHAHHRELTKKQMEDEAHTFAGAILMPREDAESTISETTMLSEFVAIKAGWGISISALVMRASALGLISADRKRSLQMQISARGWRKMEPVTVDVEHPLLFKQMLGKAYGRIDSPTEVTVDSFDAVKDLGVPFRYLDFWTDGLKAESEQVGVYERRFPDDGDTQMMVMPNDCPTPQDVSMK
;
A
#
# COMPACT_ATOMS: atom_id res chain seq x y z
N MET A 1 32.52 -1.35 12.20
CA MET A 1 31.90 -1.19 10.90
C MET A 1 30.58 -1.95 10.91
N ALA A 2 29.47 -1.32 10.56
CA ALA A 2 28.19 -2.04 10.48
C ALA A 2 28.27 -3.06 9.32
N SER A 3 28.06 -4.32 9.61
CA SER A 3 28.04 -5.39 8.59
C SER A 3 26.70 -5.38 7.86
N LEU A 4 26.73 -5.61 6.55
CA LEU A 4 25.53 -5.75 5.72
C LEU A 4 24.67 -6.89 6.29
N ASN A 5 23.38 -6.65 6.42
CA ASN A 5 22.38 -7.68 6.67
C ASN A 5 22.02 -8.37 5.34
N PRO A 6 22.34 -9.67 5.16
CA PRO A 6 22.06 -10.38 3.91
C PRO A 6 20.60 -10.33 3.47
N GLY A 7 19.67 -10.40 4.43
CA GLY A 7 18.22 -10.32 4.16
C GLY A 7 17.81 -8.96 3.56
N ARG A 8 18.50 -7.89 3.93
CA ARG A 8 18.22 -6.56 3.37
C ARG A 8 18.65 -6.41 1.91
N LEU A 9 19.75 -7.06 1.52
CA LEU A 9 20.15 -7.10 0.10
C LEU A 9 19.11 -7.87 -0.73
N MET A 10 18.72 -9.04 -0.27
CA MET A 10 17.67 -9.83 -0.92
C MET A 10 16.36 -9.03 -1.01
N MET A 11 15.95 -8.34 0.07
CA MET A 11 14.76 -7.49 0.11
C MET A 11 14.84 -6.38 -0.94
N ALA A 12 15.90 -5.55 -0.95
CA ALA A 12 16.06 -4.47 -1.91
C ALA A 12 15.94 -4.97 -3.35
N ARG A 13 16.66 -6.06 -3.68
CA ARG A 13 16.63 -6.65 -5.02
C ARG A 13 15.24 -7.17 -5.40
N THR A 14 14.55 -7.84 -4.48
CA THR A 14 13.22 -8.43 -4.77
C THR A 14 12.14 -7.37 -4.89
N VAL A 15 12.20 -6.32 -4.09
CA VAL A 15 11.27 -5.17 -4.17
C VAL A 15 11.42 -4.43 -5.50
N GLU A 16 12.65 -4.36 -6.03
CA GLU A 16 12.92 -3.81 -7.38
C GLU A 16 12.67 -4.83 -8.51
N HIS A 17 12.06 -6.00 -8.21
CA HIS A 17 11.77 -7.06 -9.18
C HIS A 17 12.99 -7.59 -9.96
N LEU A 18 14.19 -7.49 -9.39
CA LEU A 18 15.42 -7.92 -10.03
C LEU A 18 15.79 -9.36 -9.66
N SER A 19 16.23 -10.16 -10.62
CA SER A 19 16.99 -11.37 -10.36
C SER A 19 18.44 -11.01 -9.96
N GLN A 20 19.17 -11.94 -9.35
CA GLN A 20 20.61 -11.72 -9.04
C GLN A 20 21.44 -11.40 -10.28
N ARG A 21 21.11 -11.99 -11.43
CA ARG A 21 21.73 -11.69 -12.70
C ARG A 21 21.43 -10.25 -13.17
N GLN A 22 20.17 -9.84 -13.11
CA GLN A 22 19.79 -8.47 -13.49
C GLN A 22 20.41 -7.41 -12.56
N LEU A 23 20.56 -7.72 -11.25
CA LEU A 23 21.30 -6.84 -10.34
C LEU A 23 22.78 -6.76 -10.72
N SER A 24 23.42 -7.88 -11.07
CA SER A 24 24.81 -7.89 -11.56
C SER A 24 24.98 -7.02 -12.82
N GLU A 25 24.08 -7.18 -13.80
CA GLU A 25 24.05 -6.39 -15.05
C GLU A 25 23.77 -4.88 -14.76
N LEU A 26 22.90 -4.58 -13.80
CA LEU A 26 22.62 -3.20 -13.37
C LEU A 26 23.86 -2.55 -12.76
N ILE A 27 24.59 -3.23 -11.88
CA ILE A 27 25.83 -2.75 -11.26
C ILE A 27 26.91 -2.50 -12.34
N GLU A 28 27.08 -3.41 -13.27
CA GLU A 28 28.04 -3.24 -14.37
C GLU A 28 27.71 -2.00 -15.21
N ARG A 29 26.45 -1.82 -15.55
CA ARG A 29 25.99 -0.68 -16.37
C ARG A 29 26.09 0.67 -15.66
N THR A 30 25.76 0.73 -14.37
CA THR A 30 25.63 2.01 -13.63
C THR A 30 26.86 2.38 -12.82
N GLN A 31 27.61 1.39 -12.34
CA GLN A 31 28.79 1.59 -11.49
C GLN A 31 30.11 1.22 -12.18
N HIS A 32 30.07 0.79 -13.47
CA HIS A 32 31.23 0.31 -14.22
C HIS A 32 32.07 -0.72 -13.46
N ALA A 33 31.39 -1.60 -12.73
CA ALA A 33 31.99 -2.57 -11.82
C ALA A 33 31.36 -3.95 -11.97
N GLN A 34 32.15 -5.00 -11.82
CA GLN A 34 31.66 -6.37 -11.91
C GLN A 34 31.48 -6.97 -10.53
N ILE A 35 30.23 -7.28 -10.17
CA ILE A 35 29.88 -8.14 -9.03
C ILE A 35 29.08 -9.31 -9.61
N PRO A 36 29.69 -10.49 -9.78
CA PRO A 36 29.02 -11.64 -10.40
C PRO A 36 27.77 -12.07 -9.63
N ALA A 37 26.72 -12.51 -10.31
CA ALA A 37 25.49 -13.01 -9.71
C ALA A 37 25.73 -14.11 -8.66
N ALA A 38 26.72 -14.98 -8.88
CA ALA A 38 27.12 -16.00 -7.90
C ALA A 38 27.66 -15.39 -6.59
N LYS A 39 28.35 -14.24 -6.66
CA LYS A 39 28.83 -13.52 -5.46
C LYS A 39 27.64 -12.87 -4.73
N ILE A 40 26.71 -12.23 -5.47
CA ILE A 40 25.48 -11.67 -4.90
C ILE A 40 24.70 -12.76 -4.16
N SER A 41 24.51 -13.92 -4.80
CA SER A 41 23.82 -15.07 -4.17
C SER A 41 24.51 -15.50 -2.88
N ARG A 42 25.84 -15.60 -2.85
CA ARG A 42 26.57 -15.99 -1.64
C ARG A 42 26.47 -14.94 -0.52
N ILE A 43 26.44 -13.64 -0.86
CA ILE A 43 26.23 -12.56 0.10
C ILE A 43 24.80 -12.64 0.68
N GLU A 44 23.76 -12.81 -0.16
CA GLU A 44 22.36 -12.93 0.27
C GLU A 44 22.11 -14.14 1.18
N ASN A 45 22.89 -15.21 1.01
CA ASN A 45 22.81 -16.39 1.87
C ASN A 45 23.76 -16.34 3.09
N GLY A 46 24.47 -15.24 3.30
CA GLY A 46 25.40 -15.07 4.42
C GLY A 46 26.66 -15.94 4.32
N LEU A 47 26.97 -16.49 3.14
CA LEU A 47 28.12 -17.37 2.91
C LEU A 47 29.42 -16.59 2.65
N VAL A 48 29.31 -15.31 2.32
CA VAL A 48 30.44 -14.41 2.08
C VAL A 48 30.08 -13.03 2.62
N GLU A 49 31.01 -12.41 3.33
CA GLU A 49 30.89 -11.03 3.75
C GLU A 49 30.91 -10.08 2.57
N CYS A 50 30.05 -9.06 2.59
CA CYS A 50 30.06 -8.00 1.60
C CYS A 50 31.13 -6.96 1.98
N SER A 51 32.08 -6.69 1.10
CA SER A 51 33.04 -5.61 1.33
C SER A 51 32.33 -4.23 1.30
N ALA A 52 32.87 -3.24 2.00
CA ALA A 52 32.35 -1.87 1.95
C ALA A 52 32.28 -1.32 0.53
N THR A 53 33.27 -1.65 -0.30
CA THR A 53 33.30 -1.26 -1.72
C THR A 53 32.17 -1.88 -2.53
N ASP A 54 31.89 -3.18 -2.32
CA ASP A 54 30.78 -3.84 -3.01
C ASP A 54 29.45 -3.30 -2.51
N LEU A 55 29.30 -3.07 -1.20
CA LEU A 55 28.10 -2.49 -0.62
C LEU A 55 27.79 -1.11 -1.23
N ASN A 56 28.79 -0.23 -1.33
CA ASN A 56 28.62 1.08 -1.94
C ASN A 56 28.15 0.99 -3.41
N LYS A 57 28.70 0.05 -4.17
CA LYS A 57 28.30 -0.17 -5.56
C LYS A 57 26.87 -0.71 -5.67
N ILE A 58 26.51 -1.67 -4.83
CA ILE A 58 25.16 -2.24 -4.77
C ILE A 58 24.14 -1.16 -4.36
N ALA A 59 24.44 -0.41 -3.31
CA ALA A 59 23.58 0.67 -2.80
C ALA A 59 23.37 1.74 -3.88
N ALA A 60 24.43 2.18 -4.54
CA ALA A 60 24.37 3.17 -5.62
C ALA A 60 23.62 2.64 -6.86
N ALA A 61 23.81 1.37 -7.23
CA ALA A 61 23.12 0.77 -8.37
C ALA A 61 21.62 0.62 -8.14
N LEU A 62 21.22 0.28 -6.91
CA LEU A 62 19.82 0.16 -6.51
C LEU A 62 19.19 1.50 -6.13
N ASP A 63 20.00 2.56 -5.96
CA ASP A 63 19.58 3.85 -5.42
C ASP A 63 18.90 3.71 -4.05
N TYR A 64 19.59 2.98 -3.13
CA TYR A 64 19.20 2.81 -1.74
C TYR A 64 20.24 3.46 -0.83
N PRO A 65 19.83 4.06 0.31
CA PRO A 65 20.77 4.54 1.30
C PRO A 65 21.52 3.36 1.94
N ILE A 66 22.78 3.59 2.32
CA ILE A 66 23.61 2.51 2.92
C ILE A 66 23.01 2.04 4.24
N GLU A 67 22.38 2.94 4.98
CA GLU A 67 21.69 2.67 6.23
C GLU A 67 20.66 1.55 6.09
N PHE A 68 19.97 1.47 4.95
CA PHE A 68 19.02 0.39 4.66
C PHE A 68 19.63 -1.00 4.85
N PHE A 69 20.84 -1.20 4.35
CA PHE A 69 21.50 -2.52 4.34
C PHE A 69 22.03 -2.94 5.71
N ASN A 70 22.16 -1.99 6.64
CA ASN A 70 22.66 -2.22 7.99
C ASN A 70 21.54 -2.38 9.03
N MET A 71 20.28 -2.16 8.63
CA MET A 71 19.13 -2.31 9.53
C MET A 71 18.86 -3.77 9.86
N MET A 72 18.44 -4.01 11.10
CA MET A 72 17.90 -5.32 11.47
C MET A 72 16.64 -5.61 10.66
N SER A 73 16.51 -6.82 10.16
CA SER A 73 15.24 -7.27 9.57
C SER A 73 14.29 -7.59 10.72
N GLU A 74 13.15 -6.93 10.78
CA GLU A 74 12.04 -7.47 11.54
C GLU A 74 11.40 -8.53 10.66
N ASP A 75 11.35 -9.78 11.17
CA ASP A 75 10.79 -10.92 10.44
C ASP A 75 9.26 -10.86 10.46
N LEU A 76 8.69 -10.07 9.54
CA LEU A 76 7.30 -10.27 9.16
C LEU A 76 7.21 -11.56 8.35
N ASN A 77 6.54 -12.56 8.91
CA ASN A 77 6.28 -13.77 8.17
C ASN A 77 5.34 -13.42 6.98
N PRO A 78 5.66 -13.83 5.74
CA PRO A 78 4.76 -13.68 4.61
C PRO A 78 3.36 -14.26 4.83
N LEU A 79 3.19 -15.15 5.82
CA LEU A 79 1.91 -15.72 6.22
C LEU A 79 1.06 -14.76 7.09
N ASP A 80 1.68 -13.74 7.69
CA ASP A 80 0.98 -12.75 8.52
C ASP A 80 0.28 -11.67 7.68
N LEU A 81 0.61 -11.59 6.38
CA LEU A 81 -0.02 -10.68 5.45
C LEU A 81 -1.26 -11.31 4.80
N THR A 82 -2.38 -10.61 4.89
CA THR A 82 -3.53 -10.91 4.06
C THR A 82 -3.39 -10.18 2.74
N TYR A 83 -3.34 -10.90 1.67
CA TYR A 83 -3.45 -10.38 0.31
C TYR A 83 -4.03 -11.48 -0.58
N ARG A 84 -4.83 -11.08 -1.54
CA ARG A 84 -5.51 -11.99 -2.46
C ARG A 84 -4.50 -12.61 -3.42
N ARG A 85 -4.11 -13.86 -3.17
CA ARG A 85 -3.29 -14.64 -4.11
C ARG A 85 -4.19 -15.34 -5.12
N THR A 86 -3.91 -15.17 -6.40
CA THR A 86 -4.39 -16.12 -7.41
C THR A 86 -3.41 -17.29 -7.50
N ALA A 87 -3.88 -18.47 -7.95
CA ALA A 87 -3.00 -19.63 -8.17
C ALA A 87 -1.85 -19.36 -9.18
N LYS A 88 -1.88 -18.24 -9.88
CA LYS A 88 -0.87 -17.80 -10.87
C LYS A 88 0.09 -16.75 -10.36
N THR A 89 -0.05 -16.28 -9.10
CA THR A 89 0.84 -15.26 -8.52
C THR A 89 2.25 -15.83 -8.37
N ARG A 90 3.23 -15.18 -8.96
CA ARG A 90 4.64 -15.61 -8.86
C ARG A 90 5.17 -15.34 -7.43
N ILE A 91 6.01 -16.23 -6.93
CA ILE A 91 6.65 -16.06 -5.62
C ILE A 91 7.44 -14.75 -5.55
N SER A 92 8.07 -14.32 -6.65
CA SER A 92 8.80 -13.05 -6.72
C SER A 92 7.90 -11.82 -6.51
N GLU A 93 6.66 -11.83 -7.01
CA GLU A 93 5.69 -10.75 -6.80
C GLU A 93 5.27 -10.69 -5.33
N VAL A 94 5.03 -11.85 -4.73
CA VAL A 94 4.74 -11.97 -3.31
C VAL A 94 5.87 -11.39 -2.46
N ASN A 95 7.10 -11.78 -2.75
CA ASN A 95 8.27 -11.33 -1.99
C ASN A 95 8.49 -9.82 -2.15
N ALA A 96 8.17 -9.23 -3.31
CA ALA A 96 8.24 -7.79 -3.51
C ALA A 96 7.21 -7.05 -2.65
N ILE A 97 5.95 -7.51 -2.61
CA ILE A 97 4.90 -6.93 -1.78
C ILE A 97 5.26 -7.05 -0.29
N VAL A 98 5.70 -8.23 0.14
CA VAL A 98 6.13 -8.47 1.53
C VAL A 98 7.30 -7.55 1.90
N GLY A 99 8.33 -7.48 1.05
CA GLY A 99 9.50 -6.64 1.29
C GLY A 99 9.16 -5.15 1.37
N GLU A 100 8.32 -4.65 0.46
CA GLU A 100 7.87 -3.25 0.52
C GLU A 100 7.02 -2.97 1.76
N TYR A 101 6.12 -3.90 2.15
CA TYR A 101 5.33 -3.75 3.37
C TYR A 101 6.22 -3.72 4.62
N GLN A 102 7.27 -4.55 4.69
CA GLN A 102 8.25 -4.55 5.79
C GLN A 102 9.03 -3.23 5.85
N MET A 103 9.43 -2.67 4.70
CA MET A 103 10.08 -1.35 4.63
C MET A 103 9.15 -0.25 5.13
N LEU A 104 7.90 -0.28 4.70
CA LEU A 104 6.88 0.68 5.09
C LEU A 104 6.58 0.59 6.59
N ASP A 105 6.36 -0.61 7.12
CA ASP A 105 6.08 -0.83 8.55
C ASP A 105 7.23 -0.32 9.43
N ALA A 106 8.48 -0.63 9.07
CA ALA A 106 9.65 -0.12 9.77
C ALA A 106 9.73 1.42 9.74
N ALA A 107 9.45 2.05 8.60
CA ALA A 107 9.44 3.50 8.46
C ALA A 107 8.31 4.14 9.29
N VAL A 108 7.11 3.59 9.22
CA VAL A 108 5.95 4.05 10.01
C VAL A 108 6.23 3.93 11.49
N ASN A 109 6.78 2.81 11.96
CA ASN A 109 7.11 2.62 13.37
C ASN A 109 8.15 3.63 13.87
N LYS A 110 9.19 3.93 13.09
CA LYS A 110 10.17 4.97 13.43
C LYS A 110 9.53 6.35 13.54
N VAL A 111 8.71 6.74 12.57
CA VAL A 111 8.00 8.03 12.58
C VAL A 111 7.04 8.11 13.76
N THR A 112 6.27 7.05 14.02
CA THR A 112 5.32 6.97 15.13
C THR A 112 6.04 7.15 16.48
N ASN A 113 7.18 6.46 16.67
CA ASN A 113 8.02 6.58 17.86
C ASN A 113 8.58 8.00 18.00
N LYS A 114 9.13 8.57 16.92
CA LYS A 114 9.70 9.92 16.92
C LYS A 114 8.68 10.99 17.30
N LEU A 115 7.42 10.79 16.90
CA LEU A 115 6.31 11.69 17.22
C LEU A 115 5.63 11.37 18.57
N GLY A 116 6.02 10.30 19.28
CA GLY A 116 5.38 9.87 20.51
C GLY A 116 3.91 9.48 20.35
N MET A 117 3.52 9.00 19.18
CA MET A 117 2.14 8.61 18.86
C MET A 117 1.85 7.17 19.31
N ALA A 118 0.57 6.87 19.58
CA ALA A 118 0.14 5.49 19.84
C ALA A 118 0.22 4.66 18.55
N HIS A 119 0.73 3.44 18.67
CA HIS A 119 0.92 2.54 17.53
C HIS A 119 -0.39 1.92 17.05
N ARG A 120 -1.07 1.16 17.91
CA ARG A 120 -2.27 0.39 17.52
C ARG A 120 -3.50 0.86 18.28
N PRO A 121 -4.58 1.23 17.60
CA PRO A 121 -5.85 1.56 18.25
C PRO A 121 -6.43 0.32 18.96
N SER A 122 -6.74 0.44 20.25
CA SER A 122 -7.25 -0.67 21.07
C SER A 122 -8.61 -1.21 20.61
N TRP A 123 -9.38 -0.39 19.90
CA TRP A 123 -10.71 -0.79 19.42
C TRP A 123 -10.67 -1.93 18.40
N ILE A 124 -9.57 -2.08 17.64
CA ILE A 124 -9.40 -3.18 16.66
C ILE A 124 -9.45 -4.52 17.40
N ASP A 125 -8.62 -4.66 18.45
CA ASP A 125 -8.58 -5.90 19.23
C ASP A 125 -9.84 -6.10 20.09
N ALA A 126 -10.49 -5.00 20.50
CA ALA A 126 -11.75 -5.05 21.25
C ALA A 126 -12.95 -5.52 20.41
N LEU A 127 -12.95 -5.24 19.11
CA LEU A 127 -13.97 -5.70 18.16
C LEU A 127 -13.69 -7.08 17.60
N ALA A 128 -12.44 -7.54 17.65
CA ALA A 128 -12.03 -8.79 17.02
C ALA A 128 -12.75 -10.00 17.64
N PRO A 129 -13.40 -10.84 16.82
CA PRO A 129 -14.09 -12.02 17.31
C PRO A 129 -13.10 -13.06 17.85
N ARG A 130 -13.49 -13.75 18.91
CA ARG A 130 -12.68 -14.80 19.57
C ARG A 130 -13.22 -16.21 19.37
N GLN A 131 -14.41 -16.34 18.78
CA GLN A 131 -15.04 -17.63 18.50
C GLN A 131 -14.30 -18.38 17.38
N SER A 132 -14.24 -19.70 17.48
CA SER A 132 -13.74 -20.56 16.41
C SER A 132 -14.76 -20.65 15.27
N GLY A 133 -14.25 -20.89 14.05
CA GLY A 133 -15.07 -21.06 12.85
C GLY A 133 -15.57 -19.76 12.24
N PRO A 134 -16.29 -19.86 11.10
CA PRO A 134 -16.77 -18.69 10.36
C PRO A 134 -17.91 -17.96 11.07
N LEU A 135 -17.95 -16.63 10.86
CA LEU A 135 -19.04 -15.77 11.30
C LEU A 135 -20.21 -15.83 10.32
N ASP A 136 -21.42 -15.70 10.84
CA ASP A 136 -22.57 -15.46 9.98
C ASP A 136 -22.67 -13.97 9.56
N THR A 137 -23.54 -13.70 8.57
CA THR A 137 -23.72 -12.35 8.04
C THR A 137 -24.21 -11.35 9.10
N LEU A 138 -25.03 -11.81 10.06
CA LEU A 138 -25.60 -10.93 11.09
C LEU A 138 -24.53 -10.53 12.12
N ASP A 139 -23.65 -11.45 12.50
CA ASP A 139 -22.52 -11.16 13.40
C ASP A 139 -21.55 -10.19 12.74
N ILE A 140 -21.24 -10.38 11.44
CA ILE A 140 -20.41 -9.46 10.68
C ILE A 140 -21.05 -8.07 10.58
N ASP A 141 -22.36 -7.98 10.33
CA ASP A 141 -23.07 -6.70 10.30
C ASP A 141 -22.99 -5.97 11.65
N ARG A 142 -23.14 -6.69 12.78
CA ARG A 142 -23.01 -6.10 14.13
C ARG A 142 -21.58 -5.57 14.37
N ILE A 143 -20.55 -6.33 13.97
CA ILE A 143 -19.16 -5.89 14.12
C ILE A 143 -18.89 -4.69 13.22
N ALA A 144 -19.38 -4.69 11.98
CA ALA A 144 -19.24 -3.57 11.04
C ALA A 144 -19.93 -2.30 11.58
N GLN A 145 -21.10 -2.43 12.18
CA GLN A 145 -21.81 -1.31 12.81
C GLN A 145 -20.99 -0.69 13.96
N ARG A 146 -20.43 -1.52 14.84
CA ARG A 146 -19.53 -1.06 15.90
C ARG A 146 -18.25 -0.45 15.37
N ALA A 147 -17.72 -0.98 14.24
CA ALA A 147 -16.57 -0.37 13.56
C ALA A 147 -16.91 1.01 12.99
N ARG A 148 -18.13 1.23 12.45
CA ARG A 148 -18.59 2.57 12.03
C ARG A 148 -18.52 3.59 13.17
N GLU A 149 -18.93 3.20 14.39
CA GLU A 149 -18.83 4.06 15.58
C GLU A 149 -17.37 4.45 15.87
N GLN A 150 -16.44 3.47 15.80
CA GLN A 150 -15.00 3.74 16.02
C GLN A 150 -14.40 4.63 14.92
N LEU A 151 -14.88 4.50 13.70
CA LEU A 151 -14.53 5.36 12.56
C LEU A 151 -15.23 6.73 12.59
N ARG A 152 -16.08 6.99 13.61
CA ARG A 152 -16.90 8.21 13.72
C ARG A 152 -17.77 8.45 12.49
N LEU A 153 -18.33 7.38 11.96
CA LEU A 153 -19.30 7.40 10.88
C LEU A 153 -20.72 7.34 11.48
N GLU A 154 -21.67 7.93 10.78
CA GLU A 154 -23.08 7.80 11.14
C GLU A 154 -23.50 6.31 11.09
N SER A 155 -24.46 5.93 11.93
CA SER A 155 -24.99 4.56 11.94
C SER A 155 -25.64 4.14 10.62
N LYS A 156 -26.17 5.10 9.87
CA LYS A 156 -26.80 4.98 8.55
C LYS A 156 -26.13 5.91 7.53
N GLY A 157 -26.46 5.72 6.27
CA GLY A 157 -26.01 6.56 5.18
C GLY A 157 -24.62 6.19 4.62
N ALA A 158 -24.31 6.80 3.49
CA ALA A 158 -23.06 6.57 2.77
C ALA A 158 -21.83 7.04 3.57
N VAL A 159 -20.71 6.35 3.40
CA VAL A 159 -19.42 6.78 3.94
C VAL A 159 -18.92 7.95 3.11
N PRO A 160 -18.76 9.16 3.67
CA PRO A 160 -18.33 10.33 2.90
C PRO A 160 -16.93 10.16 2.30
N ASN A 161 -15.99 9.66 3.12
CA ASN A 161 -14.60 9.38 2.70
C ASN A 161 -14.03 8.26 3.58
N MET A 162 -13.85 7.08 2.98
CA MET A 162 -13.36 5.90 3.71
C MET A 162 -11.92 6.07 4.17
N THR A 163 -11.08 6.67 3.33
CA THR A 163 -9.66 6.93 3.66
C THR A 163 -9.54 7.83 4.88
N ARG A 164 -10.28 8.93 4.94
CA ARG A 164 -10.27 9.84 6.10
C ARG A 164 -10.82 9.19 7.36
N ALA A 165 -11.86 8.37 7.23
CA ALA A 165 -12.42 7.65 8.37
C ALA A 165 -11.38 6.69 8.99
N LEU A 166 -10.65 5.94 8.15
CA LEU A 166 -9.56 5.07 8.57
C LEU A 166 -8.42 5.85 9.25
N GLU A 167 -7.93 6.90 8.59
CA GLU A 167 -6.80 7.69 9.10
C GLU A 167 -7.14 8.40 10.44
N ARG A 168 -8.34 8.92 10.58
CA ARG A 168 -8.80 9.54 11.86
C ARG A 168 -8.93 8.53 12.99
N SER A 169 -9.10 7.26 12.68
CA SER A 169 -9.16 6.18 13.67
C SER A 169 -7.80 5.54 13.97
N GLY A 170 -6.71 6.07 13.38
CA GLY A 170 -5.34 5.63 13.61
C GLY A 170 -4.87 4.49 12.71
N ILE A 171 -5.55 4.25 11.57
CA ILE A 171 -5.14 3.27 10.56
C ILE A 171 -4.48 4.02 9.38
N LEU A 172 -3.25 3.69 9.07
CA LEU A 172 -2.56 4.27 7.92
C LEU A 172 -3.06 3.65 6.62
N VAL A 173 -3.28 4.49 5.60
CA VAL A 173 -3.67 4.06 4.27
C VAL A 173 -2.58 4.50 3.30
N VAL A 174 -1.92 3.56 2.64
CA VAL A 174 -0.68 3.84 1.90
C VAL A 174 -0.70 3.17 0.53
N PRO A 175 -0.49 3.92 -0.58
CA PRO A 175 -0.31 3.30 -1.88
C PRO A 175 1.02 2.53 -1.91
N MET A 176 1.04 1.33 -2.48
CA MET A 176 2.23 0.50 -2.58
C MET A 176 2.69 0.35 -4.03
N ARG A 177 3.98 0.54 -4.25
CA ARG A 177 4.61 0.53 -5.57
C ARG A 177 4.68 -0.89 -6.16
N SER A 178 5.07 -1.88 -5.35
CA SER A 178 5.18 -3.28 -5.76
C SER A 178 3.86 -3.89 -6.23
N MET A 179 2.73 -3.27 -5.91
CA MET A 179 1.41 -3.75 -6.27
C MET A 179 0.93 -3.30 -7.66
N GLY A 180 1.66 -2.45 -8.39
CA GLY A 180 1.07 -1.90 -9.61
C GLY A 180 1.96 -1.27 -10.66
N GLU A 181 3.27 -1.25 -10.51
CA GLU A 181 4.16 -0.54 -11.46
C GLU A 181 4.63 -1.38 -12.66
N SER A 182 4.64 -2.70 -12.60
CA SER A 182 5.04 -3.50 -13.76
C SER A 182 3.85 -3.76 -14.66
N SER A 183 3.86 -3.17 -15.85
CA SER A 183 2.83 -3.33 -16.89
C SER A 183 2.73 -4.76 -17.45
N GLU A 184 3.66 -5.64 -17.14
CA GLU A 184 3.71 -7.03 -17.60
C GLU A 184 2.95 -8.00 -16.71
N TYR A 185 2.59 -7.61 -15.47
CA TYR A 185 1.97 -8.52 -14.50
C TYR A 185 0.50 -8.21 -14.30
N LYS A 186 -0.34 -9.21 -14.54
CA LYS A 186 -1.76 -9.18 -14.18
C LYS A 186 -1.86 -9.04 -12.66
N GLN A 187 -2.45 -7.94 -12.21
CA GLN A 187 -2.71 -7.65 -10.80
C GLN A 187 -3.25 -8.85 -10.04
N THR A 188 -2.61 -9.18 -8.93
CA THR A 188 -2.95 -10.33 -8.11
C THR A 188 -3.69 -9.96 -6.82
N SER A 189 -3.51 -8.73 -6.34
CA SER A 189 -4.23 -8.17 -5.20
C SER A 189 -4.42 -6.66 -5.36
N GLU A 190 -5.52 -6.12 -4.86
CA GLU A 190 -5.80 -4.68 -4.84
C GLU A 190 -5.48 -4.06 -3.48
N GLY A 191 -5.34 -4.87 -2.42
CA GLY A 191 -5.00 -4.46 -1.07
C GLY A 191 -4.13 -5.48 -0.33
N VAL A 192 -3.51 -5.02 0.77
CA VAL A 192 -2.69 -5.83 1.69
C VAL A 192 -2.72 -5.24 3.08
N THR A 193 -2.80 -6.10 4.09
CA THR A 193 -2.66 -5.72 5.50
C THR A 193 -2.09 -6.86 6.33
N ALA A 194 -1.67 -6.56 7.57
CA ALA A 194 -1.13 -7.53 8.53
C ALA A 194 -2.02 -7.58 9.79
N PRO A 195 -3.14 -8.33 9.78
CA PRO A 195 -4.08 -8.34 10.89
C PRO A 195 -3.49 -8.91 12.18
N ALA A 196 -2.63 -9.92 12.09
CA ALA A 196 -1.99 -10.57 13.24
C ALA A 196 -0.85 -9.76 13.85
N LEU A 197 -0.40 -8.69 13.19
CA LEU A 197 0.69 -7.84 13.68
C LEU A 197 0.19 -7.02 14.87
N LYS A 198 0.59 -7.41 16.08
CA LYS A 198 0.18 -6.74 17.34
C LYS A 198 1.08 -5.59 17.75
N LYS A 199 2.28 -5.51 17.16
CA LYS A 199 3.23 -4.41 17.36
C LYS A 199 3.20 -3.51 16.13
N GLY A 200 3.26 -2.21 16.35
CA GLY A 200 3.24 -1.23 15.27
C GLY A 200 1.85 -0.70 14.93
N SER A 201 1.82 0.25 14.02
CA SER A 201 0.60 0.88 13.54
C SER A 201 -0.09 0.01 12.49
N PRO A 202 -1.41 -0.11 12.48
CA PRO A 202 -2.09 -0.85 11.43
C PRO A 202 -1.99 -0.10 10.11
N ILE A 203 -1.59 -0.82 9.05
CA ILE A 203 -1.40 -0.28 7.72
C ILE A 203 -2.29 -1.04 6.75
N ILE A 204 -3.00 -0.29 5.91
CA ILE A 204 -3.69 -0.77 4.73
C ILE A 204 -2.90 -0.30 3.51
N GLY A 205 -2.14 -1.23 2.90
CA GLY A 205 -1.50 -1.03 1.61
C GLY A 205 -2.50 -1.24 0.48
N TYR A 206 -2.44 -0.41 -0.57
CA TYR A 206 -3.34 -0.55 -1.72
C TYR A 206 -2.66 -0.20 -3.04
N ILE A 207 -3.25 -0.70 -4.14
CA ILE A 207 -2.82 -0.35 -5.49
C ILE A 207 -3.42 0.99 -5.93
N ARG A 208 -2.58 1.86 -6.53
CA ARG A 208 -3.01 3.20 -6.99
C ARG A 208 -3.45 3.24 -8.44
N ARG A 209 -2.83 2.46 -9.32
CA ARG A 209 -3.04 2.57 -10.78
C ARG A 209 -4.28 1.82 -11.26
N GLN A 210 -4.99 2.43 -12.22
CA GLN A 210 -6.11 1.83 -12.97
C GLN A 210 -7.29 1.35 -12.13
N VAL A 211 -7.43 1.85 -10.90
CA VAL A 211 -8.54 1.50 -10.01
C VAL A 211 -9.45 2.72 -9.83
N THR A 212 -10.75 2.51 -9.98
CA THR A 212 -11.78 3.53 -9.77
C THR A 212 -11.97 3.80 -8.27
N GLY A 213 -12.46 5.00 -7.90
CA GLY A 213 -12.62 5.38 -6.49
C GLY A 213 -13.53 4.45 -5.71
N ASP A 214 -14.61 3.94 -6.33
CA ASP A 214 -15.51 2.95 -5.72
C ASP A 214 -14.82 1.62 -5.40
N ARG A 215 -13.95 1.14 -6.30
CA ARG A 215 -13.14 -0.07 -6.05
C ARG A 215 -12.10 0.15 -4.97
N MET A 216 -11.39 1.28 -5.01
CA MET A 216 -10.41 1.63 -3.97
C MET A 216 -11.07 1.73 -2.59
N ARG A 217 -12.27 2.33 -2.52
CA ARG A 217 -13.06 2.41 -1.30
C ARG A 217 -13.43 1.03 -0.77
N PHE A 218 -13.90 0.15 -1.66
CA PHE A 218 -14.23 -1.22 -1.30
C PHE A 218 -13.00 -2.01 -0.85
N THR A 219 -11.86 -1.87 -1.53
CA THR A 219 -10.60 -2.51 -1.14
C THR A 219 -10.17 -2.09 0.27
N LYS A 220 -10.19 -0.78 0.58
CA LYS A 220 -9.85 -0.28 1.92
C LYS A 220 -10.79 -0.81 3.00
N ALA A 221 -12.09 -0.90 2.70
CA ALA A 221 -13.08 -1.48 3.59
C ALA A 221 -12.87 -3.00 3.80
N HIS A 222 -12.44 -3.72 2.76
CA HIS A 222 -12.12 -5.13 2.81
C HIS A 222 -10.88 -5.40 3.68
N GLU A 223 -9.82 -4.61 3.49
CA GLU A 223 -8.60 -4.72 4.33
C GLU A 223 -8.88 -4.36 5.79
N LEU A 224 -9.78 -3.38 6.04
CA LEU A 224 -10.28 -3.14 7.39
C LEU A 224 -11.01 -4.38 7.97
N GLY A 225 -11.78 -5.08 7.13
CA GLY A 225 -12.41 -6.36 7.51
C GLY A 225 -11.37 -7.37 8.00
N HIS A 226 -10.26 -7.51 7.29
CA HIS A 226 -9.17 -8.38 7.74
C HIS A 226 -8.57 -7.88 9.06
N LEU A 227 -8.27 -6.59 9.21
CA LEU A 227 -7.71 -6.02 10.44
C LEU A 227 -8.58 -6.27 11.67
N VAL A 228 -9.91 -6.20 11.52
CA VAL A 228 -10.86 -6.34 12.62
C VAL A 228 -11.22 -7.80 12.88
N LEU A 229 -11.60 -8.56 11.84
CA LEU A 229 -12.13 -9.90 12.00
C LEU A 229 -11.06 -10.96 12.23
N HIS A 230 -9.84 -10.71 11.76
CA HIS A 230 -8.75 -11.69 11.77
C HIS A 230 -7.55 -11.25 12.63
N ALA A 231 -7.74 -10.29 13.52
CA ALA A 231 -6.72 -9.86 14.50
C ALA A 231 -6.33 -10.98 15.48
N HIS A 232 -7.22 -11.90 15.74
CA HIS A 232 -6.94 -13.12 16.53
C HIS A 232 -6.95 -14.34 15.63
N HIS A 233 -6.11 -15.33 15.99
CA HIS A 233 -6.11 -16.60 15.28
C HIS A 233 -7.46 -17.29 15.45
N ARG A 234 -8.05 -17.65 14.31
CA ARG A 234 -9.30 -18.41 14.21
C ARG A 234 -9.09 -19.57 13.23
N GLU A 235 -9.71 -20.70 13.46
CA GLU A 235 -9.63 -21.86 12.57
C GLU A 235 -10.46 -21.64 11.31
N LEU A 236 -9.89 -20.85 10.37
CA LEU A 236 -10.53 -20.47 9.12
C LEU A 236 -9.67 -20.86 7.93
N THR A 237 -10.32 -21.31 6.86
CA THR A 237 -9.68 -21.41 5.56
C THR A 237 -9.48 -20.01 4.96
N LYS A 238 -8.50 -19.85 4.06
CA LYS A 238 -8.29 -18.57 3.35
C LYS A 238 -9.55 -18.08 2.66
N LYS A 239 -10.35 -19.00 2.07
CA LYS A 239 -11.61 -18.64 1.44
C LYS A 239 -12.61 -18.06 2.43
N GLN A 240 -12.76 -18.66 3.61
CA GLN A 240 -13.65 -18.14 4.66
C GLN A 240 -13.21 -16.75 5.14
N MET A 241 -11.91 -16.52 5.31
CA MET A 241 -11.39 -15.18 5.66
C MET A 241 -11.72 -14.15 4.58
N GLU A 242 -11.55 -14.49 3.32
CA GLU A 242 -11.90 -13.60 2.19
C GLU A 242 -13.41 -13.33 2.12
N ASP A 243 -14.23 -14.36 2.33
CA ASP A 243 -15.70 -14.24 2.31
C ASP A 243 -16.19 -13.36 3.47
N GLU A 244 -15.62 -13.50 4.68
CA GLU A 244 -15.90 -12.64 5.83
C GLU A 244 -15.49 -11.19 5.59
N ALA A 245 -14.26 -10.94 5.09
CA ALA A 245 -13.79 -9.59 4.79
C ALA A 245 -14.62 -8.92 3.69
N HIS A 246 -15.06 -9.67 2.68
CA HIS A 246 -15.97 -9.19 1.65
C HIS A 246 -17.33 -8.78 2.20
N THR A 247 -17.89 -9.63 3.07
CA THR A 247 -19.17 -9.36 3.76
C THR A 247 -19.07 -8.13 4.65
N PHE A 248 -17.97 -7.99 5.40
CA PHE A 248 -17.68 -6.84 6.23
C PHE A 248 -17.56 -5.55 5.41
N ALA A 249 -16.83 -5.58 4.29
CA ALA A 249 -16.73 -4.43 3.39
C ALA A 249 -18.10 -3.95 2.89
N GLY A 250 -18.96 -4.88 2.49
CA GLY A 250 -20.34 -4.55 2.14
C GLY A 250 -21.14 -3.96 3.31
N ALA A 251 -20.97 -4.51 4.51
CA ALA A 251 -21.69 -4.09 5.71
C ALA A 251 -21.29 -2.69 6.19
N ILE A 252 -19.99 -2.38 6.20
CA ILE A 252 -19.50 -1.07 6.64
C ILE A 252 -19.81 0.04 5.64
N LEU A 253 -19.80 -0.26 4.35
CA LEU A 253 -20.10 0.72 3.30
C LEU A 253 -21.60 0.94 3.11
N MET A 254 -22.43 -0.10 3.27
CA MET A 254 -23.88 -0.02 3.19
C MET A 254 -24.50 -0.84 4.33
N PRO A 255 -24.89 -0.20 5.46
CA PRO A 255 -25.55 -0.85 6.56
C PRO A 255 -26.79 -1.64 6.13
N ARG A 256 -27.15 -2.68 6.91
CA ARG A 256 -28.28 -3.57 6.59
C ARG A 256 -29.58 -2.80 6.39
N GLU A 257 -29.92 -1.91 7.34
CA GLU A 257 -31.18 -1.14 7.28
C GLU A 257 -31.27 -0.25 6.05
N ASP A 258 -30.14 0.36 5.65
CA ASP A 258 -30.07 1.18 4.42
C ASP A 258 -30.24 0.31 3.17
N ALA A 259 -29.61 -0.86 3.15
CA ALA A 259 -29.75 -1.80 2.04
C ALA A 259 -31.19 -2.31 1.90
N GLU A 260 -31.82 -2.69 3.03
CA GLU A 260 -33.23 -3.16 3.07
C GLU A 260 -34.23 -2.08 2.63
N SER A 261 -33.96 -0.82 2.95
CA SER A 261 -34.82 0.30 2.51
C SER A 261 -34.60 0.74 1.06
N THR A 262 -33.45 0.38 0.45
CA THR A 262 -33.04 0.90 -0.86
C THR A 262 -33.14 -0.16 -1.98
N ILE A 263 -32.93 -1.44 -1.64
CA ILE A 263 -32.82 -2.52 -2.62
C ILE A 263 -33.87 -3.60 -2.32
N SER A 264 -34.54 -4.05 -3.39
CA SER A 264 -35.52 -5.14 -3.35
C SER A 264 -35.32 -6.10 -4.52
N GLU A 265 -36.05 -7.21 -4.53
CA GLU A 265 -36.04 -8.19 -5.63
C GLU A 265 -36.39 -7.56 -7.00
N THR A 266 -37.18 -6.50 -7.01
CA THR A 266 -37.64 -5.81 -8.23
C THR A 266 -36.71 -4.69 -8.68
N THR A 267 -35.72 -4.27 -7.86
CA THR A 267 -34.80 -3.16 -8.18
C THR A 267 -34.11 -3.41 -9.50
N MET A 268 -34.28 -2.50 -10.47
CA MET A 268 -33.72 -2.62 -11.83
C MET A 268 -32.25 -2.20 -11.85
N LEU A 269 -31.50 -2.70 -12.85
CA LEU A 269 -30.08 -2.34 -13.01
C LEU A 269 -29.85 -0.83 -13.19
N SER A 270 -30.78 -0.10 -13.81
CA SER A 270 -30.76 1.37 -13.91
C SER A 270 -30.85 2.08 -12.57
N GLU A 271 -31.60 1.52 -11.60
CA GLU A 271 -31.72 2.06 -10.25
C GLU A 271 -30.42 1.86 -9.46
N PHE A 272 -29.70 0.73 -9.69
CA PHE A 272 -28.36 0.54 -9.11
C PHE A 272 -27.35 1.60 -9.54
N VAL A 273 -27.54 2.26 -10.70
CA VAL A 273 -26.71 3.40 -11.12
C VAL A 273 -26.92 4.59 -10.19
N ALA A 274 -28.17 4.89 -9.84
CA ALA A 274 -28.49 5.99 -8.90
C ALA A 274 -28.01 5.64 -7.45
N ILE A 275 -28.17 4.37 -7.03
CA ILE A 275 -27.66 3.91 -5.74
C ILE A 275 -26.13 4.07 -5.70
N LYS A 276 -25.40 3.65 -6.74
CA LYS A 276 -23.96 3.87 -6.86
C LYS A 276 -23.59 5.34 -6.71
N ALA A 277 -24.30 6.23 -7.37
CA ALA A 277 -24.05 7.68 -7.31
C ALA A 277 -24.17 8.23 -5.88
N GLY A 278 -25.16 7.77 -5.13
CA GLY A 278 -25.37 8.19 -3.72
C GLY A 278 -24.42 7.54 -2.73
N TRP A 279 -24.06 6.27 -2.94
CA TRP A 279 -23.30 5.47 -1.95
C TRP A 279 -21.80 5.39 -2.25
N GLY A 280 -21.37 5.69 -3.47
CA GLY A 280 -19.97 5.57 -3.90
C GLY A 280 -19.45 4.12 -3.87
N ILE A 281 -20.33 3.14 -4.09
CA ILE A 281 -20.04 1.71 -4.10
C ILE A 281 -20.31 1.18 -5.50
N SER A 282 -19.48 0.27 -6.02
CA SER A 282 -19.71 -0.31 -7.35
C SER A 282 -21.04 -1.07 -7.43
N ILE A 283 -21.66 -1.04 -8.59
CA ILE A 283 -22.92 -1.77 -8.86
C ILE A 283 -22.74 -3.26 -8.54
N SER A 284 -21.60 -3.82 -8.93
CA SER A 284 -21.27 -5.21 -8.63
C SER A 284 -21.25 -5.51 -7.13
N ALA A 285 -20.66 -4.61 -6.31
CA ALA A 285 -20.62 -4.76 -4.85
C ALA A 285 -22.01 -4.59 -4.21
N LEU A 286 -22.84 -3.67 -4.71
CA LEU A 286 -24.23 -3.49 -4.28
C LEU A 286 -25.06 -4.75 -4.52
N VAL A 287 -24.94 -5.36 -5.71
CA VAL A 287 -25.62 -6.64 -6.04
C VAL A 287 -25.13 -7.76 -5.13
N MET A 288 -23.85 -7.82 -4.80
CA MET A 288 -23.32 -8.82 -3.87
C MET A 288 -23.85 -8.59 -2.45
N ARG A 289 -23.90 -7.34 -1.98
CA ARG A 289 -24.48 -6.97 -0.66
C ARG A 289 -25.94 -7.36 -0.56
N ALA A 290 -26.75 -7.00 -1.56
CA ALA A 290 -28.15 -7.36 -1.63
C ALA A 290 -28.38 -8.88 -1.57
N SER A 291 -27.56 -9.63 -2.30
CA SER A 291 -27.61 -11.10 -2.28
C SER A 291 -27.20 -11.69 -0.92
N ALA A 292 -26.16 -11.15 -0.28
CA ALA A 292 -25.72 -11.59 1.05
C ALA A 292 -26.76 -11.35 2.14
N LEU A 293 -27.60 -10.32 1.97
CA LEU A 293 -28.71 -9.98 2.87
C LEU A 293 -30.01 -10.72 2.53
N GLY A 294 -30.05 -11.49 1.42
CA GLY A 294 -31.28 -12.16 0.96
C GLY A 294 -32.33 -11.23 0.37
N LEU A 295 -31.98 -9.98 0.03
CA LEU A 295 -32.89 -8.99 -0.59
C LEU A 295 -33.19 -9.30 -2.04
N ILE A 296 -32.31 -10.06 -2.69
CA ILE A 296 -32.48 -10.57 -4.05
C ILE A 296 -32.19 -12.07 -4.10
N SER A 297 -32.94 -12.77 -4.92
CA SER A 297 -32.77 -14.21 -5.15
C SER A 297 -31.47 -14.53 -5.91
N ALA A 298 -31.05 -15.79 -5.87
CA ALA A 298 -29.89 -16.26 -6.64
C ALA A 298 -30.07 -16.05 -8.15
N ASP A 299 -31.29 -16.22 -8.66
CA ASP A 299 -31.62 -16.02 -10.08
C ASP A 299 -31.60 -14.54 -10.44
N ARG A 300 -32.11 -13.67 -9.56
CA ARG A 300 -32.02 -12.22 -9.75
C ARG A 300 -30.57 -11.74 -9.77
N LYS A 301 -29.76 -12.19 -8.81
CA LYS A 301 -28.31 -11.91 -8.80
C LYS A 301 -27.64 -12.32 -10.11
N ARG A 302 -27.90 -13.55 -10.59
CA ARG A 302 -27.35 -14.06 -11.86
C ARG A 302 -27.78 -13.19 -13.04
N SER A 303 -29.05 -12.83 -13.12
CA SER A 303 -29.61 -11.94 -14.15
C SER A 303 -28.92 -10.57 -14.15
N LEU A 304 -28.76 -9.92 -12.98
CA LEU A 304 -28.09 -8.63 -12.86
C LEU A 304 -26.61 -8.74 -13.26
N GLN A 305 -25.91 -9.81 -12.86
CA GLN A 305 -24.51 -10.04 -13.25
C GLN A 305 -24.33 -10.24 -14.76
N MET A 306 -25.27 -10.93 -15.41
CA MET A 306 -25.28 -11.07 -16.89
C MET A 306 -25.50 -9.71 -17.56
N GLN A 307 -26.43 -8.90 -17.06
CA GLN A 307 -26.69 -7.56 -17.58
C GLN A 307 -25.49 -6.62 -17.42
N ILE A 308 -24.80 -6.64 -16.25
CA ILE A 308 -23.55 -5.91 -15.98
C ILE A 308 -22.48 -6.32 -17.02
N SER A 309 -22.34 -7.63 -17.27
CA SER A 309 -21.35 -8.15 -18.21
C SER A 309 -21.67 -7.75 -19.66
N ALA A 310 -22.93 -7.86 -20.07
CA ALA A 310 -23.38 -7.52 -21.42
C ALA A 310 -23.17 -6.02 -21.76
N ARG A 311 -23.24 -5.14 -20.74
CA ARG A 311 -22.98 -3.70 -20.91
C ARG A 311 -21.50 -3.33 -20.79
N GLY A 312 -20.61 -4.28 -20.58
CA GLY A 312 -19.18 -4.01 -20.37
C GLY A 312 -18.87 -3.37 -19.01
N TRP A 313 -19.83 -3.28 -18.10
CA TRP A 313 -19.68 -2.59 -16.80
C TRP A 313 -18.74 -3.31 -15.81
N ARG A 314 -18.32 -4.54 -16.14
CA ARG A 314 -17.20 -5.17 -15.38
C ARG A 314 -15.88 -4.43 -15.51
N LYS A 315 -15.69 -3.67 -16.62
CA LYS A 315 -14.48 -2.85 -16.83
C LYS A 315 -14.70 -1.42 -16.44
N MET A 316 -15.83 -0.84 -16.81
CA MET A 316 -16.16 0.56 -16.55
C MET A 316 -17.66 0.68 -16.31
N GLU A 317 -18.05 0.91 -15.08
CA GLU A 317 -19.42 1.20 -14.68
C GLU A 317 -19.78 2.66 -14.98
N PRO A 318 -21.08 2.97 -15.24
CA PRO A 318 -21.53 4.35 -15.29
C PRO A 318 -21.34 5.00 -13.91
N VAL A 319 -21.24 6.33 -13.88
CA VAL A 319 -20.94 7.15 -12.71
C VAL A 319 -19.51 6.93 -12.19
N THR A 320 -18.72 7.95 -12.27
CA THR A 320 -17.37 7.98 -11.69
C THR A 320 -17.47 8.35 -10.21
N VAL A 321 -16.74 7.62 -9.38
CA VAL A 321 -16.52 7.94 -7.97
C VAL A 321 -15.11 8.45 -7.82
N ASP A 322 -14.94 9.60 -7.16
CA ASP A 322 -13.66 10.23 -6.97
C ASP A 322 -12.70 9.36 -6.14
N VAL A 323 -11.44 9.42 -6.50
CA VAL A 323 -10.36 8.75 -5.79
C VAL A 323 -10.08 9.47 -4.47
N GLU A 324 -9.95 8.70 -3.40
CA GLU A 324 -9.60 9.21 -2.07
C GLU A 324 -8.10 9.12 -1.83
N HIS A 325 -7.46 10.28 -1.58
CA HIS A 325 -6.01 10.38 -1.35
C HIS A 325 -5.66 10.31 0.15
N PRO A 326 -4.67 9.52 0.58
CA PRO A 326 -4.23 9.47 1.96
C PRO A 326 -3.45 10.72 2.35
N LEU A 327 -3.51 11.12 3.63
CA LEU A 327 -2.77 12.28 4.16
C LEU A 327 -2.02 11.97 5.45
N LEU A 328 -2.43 10.97 6.23
CA LEU A 328 -1.91 10.78 7.58
C LEU A 328 -0.38 10.59 7.56
N PHE A 329 0.13 9.65 6.77
CA PHE A 329 1.57 9.37 6.73
C PHE A 329 2.36 10.56 6.19
N LYS A 330 1.83 11.25 5.17
CA LYS A 330 2.40 12.50 4.64
C LYS A 330 2.55 13.55 5.73
N GLN A 331 1.51 13.80 6.51
CA GLN A 331 1.53 14.78 7.61
C GLN A 331 2.46 14.34 8.75
N MET A 332 2.55 13.04 9.04
CA MET A 332 3.50 12.50 10.02
C MET A 332 4.95 12.78 9.58
N LEU A 333 5.28 12.57 8.31
CA LEU A 333 6.60 12.88 7.77
C LEU A 333 6.91 14.38 7.84
N GLY A 334 5.96 15.24 7.51
CA GLY A 334 6.13 16.69 7.65
C GLY A 334 6.42 17.13 9.10
N LYS A 335 5.74 16.54 10.07
CA LYS A 335 5.98 16.82 11.49
C LYS A 335 7.31 16.26 11.98
N ALA A 336 7.77 15.13 11.44
CA ALA A 336 8.99 14.46 11.90
C ALA A 336 10.26 15.00 11.25
N TYR A 337 10.19 15.46 9.99
CA TYR A 337 11.35 15.79 9.15
C TYR A 337 11.19 17.09 8.34
N GLY A 338 10.20 17.92 8.62
CA GLY A 338 10.00 19.15 7.85
C GLY A 338 8.83 19.97 8.32
N ARG A 339 7.94 20.38 7.41
CA ARG A 339 6.78 21.22 7.72
C ARG A 339 5.56 20.83 6.91
N ILE A 340 4.39 21.21 7.42
CA ILE A 340 3.10 21.09 6.75
C ILE A 340 2.76 22.46 6.17
N ASP A 341 2.83 22.60 4.85
CA ASP A 341 2.56 23.86 4.15
C ASP A 341 1.05 24.08 4.00
N SER A 342 0.30 23.00 3.73
CA SER A 342 -1.16 22.97 3.71
C SER A 342 -1.66 21.56 4.10
N PRO A 343 -2.97 21.33 4.25
CA PRO A 343 -3.50 20.00 4.55
C PRO A 343 -3.03 18.90 3.59
N THR A 344 -2.76 19.25 2.33
CA THR A 344 -2.35 18.32 1.27
C THR A 344 -0.90 18.48 0.84
N GLU A 345 -0.24 19.56 1.24
CA GLU A 345 1.15 19.86 0.86
C GLU A 345 2.07 19.79 2.06
N VAL A 346 3.11 19.00 1.92
CA VAL A 346 4.12 18.75 2.95
C VAL A 346 5.49 18.81 2.32
N THR A 347 6.38 19.57 2.93
CA THR A 347 7.79 19.66 2.57
C THR A 347 8.63 18.98 3.63
N VAL A 348 9.55 18.11 3.22
CA VAL A 348 10.46 17.38 4.12
C VAL A 348 11.92 17.61 3.74
N ASP A 349 12.79 17.62 4.75
CA ASP A 349 14.23 17.40 4.55
C ASP A 349 14.43 15.96 4.07
N SER A 350 14.70 15.83 2.78
CA SER A 350 14.81 14.52 2.13
C SER A 350 16.05 13.76 2.61
N PHE A 351 17.15 14.46 2.96
CA PHE A 351 18.37 13.84 3.44
C PHE A 351 18.17 13.22 4.82
N ASP A 352 17.64 14.00 5.76
CA ASP A 352 17.38 13.53 7.13
C ASP A 352 16.33 12.41 7.15
N ALA A 353 15.26 12.53 6.37
CA ALA A 353 14.23 11.50 6.29
C ALA A 353 14.79 10.18 5.72
N VAL A 354 15.53 10.23 4.61
CA VAL A 354 16.12 9.05 3.97
C VAL A 354 17.15 8.39 4.89
N LYS A 355 18.04 9.17 5.50
CA LYS A 355 19.07 8.67 6.40
C LYS A 355 18.48 8.01 7.65
N ASP A 356 17.55 8.67 8.33
CA ASP A 356 16.94 8.13 9.55
C ASP A 356 16.06 6.92 9.25
N LEU A 357 15.17 7.00 8.24
CA LEU A 357 14.26 5.91 7.91
C LEU A 357 14.96 4.74 7.22
N GLY A 358 16.09 4.98 6.57
CA GLY A 358 16.80 3.99 5.77
C GLY A 358 16.04 3.60 4.51
N VAL A 359 15.17 4.46 3.99
CA VAL A 359 14.30 4.17 2.83
C VAL A 359 14.57 5.19 1.73
N PRO A 360 14.70 4.79 0.44
CA PRO A 360 14.85 5.74 -0.66
C PRO A 360 13.72 6.76 -0.73
N PHE A 361 14.04 8.02 -1.05
CA PHE A 361 13.03 9.10 -1.10
C PHE A 361 11.88 8.79 -2.06
N ARG A 362 12.14 8.11 -3.18
CA ARG A 362 11.11 7.69 -4.13
C ARG A 362 10.00 6.80 -3.53
N TYR A 363 10.30 6.03 -2.46
CA TYR A 363 9.29 5.28 -1.72
C TYR A 363 8.49 6.19 -0.81
N LEU A 364 9.14 7.11 -0.08
CA LEU A 364 8.45 8.08 0.77
C LEU A 364 7.50 8.94 -0.04
N ASP A 365 7.94 9.41 -1.20
CA ASP A 365 7.13 10.16 -2.16
C ASP A 365 5.93 9.35 -2.67
N PHE A 366 6.16 8.10 -3.08
CA PHE A 366 5.11 7.23 -3.57
C PHE A 366 4.08 6.87 -2.48
N TRP A 367 4.53 6.49 -1.28
CA TRP A 367 3.70 6.10 -0.15
C TRP A 367 2.82 7.23 0.39
N THR A 368 3.17 8.46 0.11
CA THR A 368 2.44 9.63 0.56
C THR A 368 1.66 10.34 -0.55
N ASP A 369 1.67 9.76 -1.76
CA ASP A 369 1.04 10.37 -2.93
C ASP A 369 1.57 11.78 -3.24
N GLY A 370 2.91 11.90 -3.21
CA GLY A 370 3.69 13.10 -3.50
C GLY A 370 4.16 13.87 -2.26
N LEU A 371 5.48 14.03 -2.12
CA LEU A 371 6.15 14.88 -1.14
C LEU A 371 6.93 15.97 -1.86
N LYS A 372 6.99 17.16 -1.24
CA LYS A 372 7.98 18.16 -1.64
C LYS A 372 9.24 17.92 -0.83
N ALA A 373 10.36 17.69 -1.51
CA ALA A 373 11.67 17.81 -0.88
C ALA A 373 11.97 19.30 -0.66
N GLU A 374 12.54 19.68 0.47
CA GLU A 374 13.17 20.99 0.55
C GLU A 374 14.22 21.03 -0.55
N SER A 375 14.06 21.97 -1.48
CA SER A 375 15.14 22.26 -2.42
C SER A 375 16.29 22.79 -1.60
N GLU A 376 17.26 21.93 -1.25
CA GLU A 376 18.60 22.46 -1.07
C GLU A 376 18.86 23.31 -2.30
N GLN A 377 19.22 24.58 -2.10
CA GLN A 377 19.98 25.31 -3.10
C GLN A 377 21.03 24.32 -3.57
N VAL A 378 21.02 23.99 -4.85
CA VAL A 378 21.87 22.98 -5.48
C VAL A 378 23.32 23.21 -5.01
N GLY A 379 23.62 22.70 -3.85
CA GLY A 379 24.95 22.46 -3.38
C GLY A 379 25.30 21.11 -4.01
N VAL A 380 26.18 21.18 -5.00
CA VAL A 380 26.90 20.06 -5.60
C VAL A 380 27.14 19.03 -4.48
N TYR A 381 26.61 17.82 -4.61
CA TYR A 381 27.01 16.71 -3.77
C TYR A 381 28.50 16.47 -3.98
N GLU A 382 29.34 17.17 -3.22
CA GLU A 382 30.73 16.78 -3.02
C GLU A 382 30.71 15.45 -2.28
N ARG A 383 30.86 14.36 -3.04
CA ARG A 383 31.21 13.07 -2.48
C ARG A 383 32.58 13.24 -1.80
N ARG A 384 32.59 13.49 -0.50
CA ARG A 384 33.82 13.33 0.29
C ARG A 384 34.14 11.85 0.37
N PHE A 385 34.94 11.38 -0.59
CA PHE A 385 35.75 10.20 -0.39
C PHE A 385 36.88 10.58 0.59
N PRO A 386 37.29 9.71 1.55
CA PRO A 386 38.52 9.93 2.26
C PRO A 386 39.66 10.03 1.28
N ASP A 387 40.50 11.02 1.46
CA ASP A 387 41.65 11.40 0.66
C ASP A 387 42.51 10.21 0.22
N ASP A 388 42.55 9.93 -1.09
CA ASP A 388 43.72 9.52 -1.80
C ASP A 388 43.92 10.57 -2.91
N GLY A 389 44.94 11.41 -2.69
CA GLY A 389 45.18 12.63 -3.45
C GLY A 389 45.23 12.41 -4.95
N ASP A 390 44.30 13.00 -5.64
CA ASP A 390 44.45 13.70 -6.92
C ASP A 390 43.10 14.28 -7.34
N THR A 391 42.95 15.59 -7.13
CA THR A 391 41.77 16.36 -7.51
C THR A 391 41.92 16.85 -8.94
N GLN A 392 41.17 16.30 -9.88
CA GLN A 392 40.86 16.99 -11.14
C GLN A 392 39.43 17.43 -11.18
N MET A 393 39.21 18.73 -11.11
CA MET A 393 37.91 19.39 -11.35
C MET A 393 37.42 19.14 -12.77
N MET A 394 36.27 18.50 -12.90
CA MET A 394 35.49 18.57 -14.14
C MET A 394 34.32 19.54 -13.93
N VAL A 395 34.44 20.71 -14.53
CA VAL A 395 33.37 21.70 -14.66
C VAL A 395 32.47 21.27 -15.82
N MET A 396 31.21 20.99 -15.58
CA MET A 396 30.21 20.80 -16.62
C MET A 396 29.55 22.15 -16.96
N PRO A 397 29.36 22.49 -18.24
CA PRO A 397 28.78 23.78 -18.61
C PRO A 397 27.25 23.79 -18.43
N ASN A 398 26.76 24.90 -17.89
CA ASN A 398 25.36 25.29 -17.94
C ASN A 398 25.00 25.64 -19.39
N ASP A 399 24.22 24.79 -20.06
CA ASP A 399 23.38 25.22 -21.18
C ASP A 399 22.19 24.27 -21.32
N CYS A 400 21.07 24.73 -20.79
CA CYS A 400 19.77 24.19 -21.15
C CYS A 400 18.96 25.34 -21.77
N PRO A 401 18.58 25.29 -23.06
CA PRO A 401 17.82 26.36 -23.68
C PRO A 401 16.36 26.33 -23.25
N THR A 402 15.86 27.50 -22.85
CA THR A 402 14.44 27.79 -22.67
C THR A 402 13.68 27.74 -23.99
N PRO A 403 12.45 27.23 -24.02
CA PRO A 403 11.60 27.33 -25.20
C PRO A 403 10.90 28.68 -25.24
N GLN A 404 11.31 29.54 -26.16
CA GLN A 404 10.48 30.66 -26.61
C GLN A 404 10.31 30.61 -28.13
N ASP A 405 9.05 30.78 -28.52
CA ASP A 405 8.57 31.24 -29.82
C ASP A 405 8.66 30.30 -31.04
N VAL A 406 7.55 29.60 -31.28
CA VAL A 406 7.10 29.37 -32.66
C VAL A 406 5.71 30.03 -32.80
N SER A 407 5.77 31.28 -33.27
CA SER A 407 4.65 32.00 -33.84
C SER A 407 4.73 31.85 -35.37
N MET A 408 3.60 31.42 -35.94
CA MET A 408 3.09 31.63 -37.29
C MET A 408 4.06 31.82 -38.48
N LYS A 409 4.03 30.87 -39.36
CA LYS A 409 3.56 31.09 -40.76
C LYS A 409 3.17 29.76 -41.40
#